data_1a117fcfa5afca9e304798468663e3dc
#
_entry.id   1a117fcfa5afca9e304798468663e3dc
#
_cell.length_a   1.000
_cell.length_b   1.000
_cell.length_c   1.000
_cell.angle_alpha   90.00
_cell.angle_beta   90.00
_cell.angle_gamma   90.00
#
_symmetry.space_group_name_H-M   'P 1'
#
loop_
_entity.id
_entity.type
_entity.pdbx_description
1 polymer ?
#
loop_
_entity_poly.entity_id
_entity_poly.type
_entity_poly.pdbx_seq_one_letter_code
_entity_poly.pdbx_strand_id
1 'polypeptide(L)'
;MKFSLILATVGRVQDVYRFLESLDAQTYRDFELIVVDQNEDDRLVPILQRFQSHFPIYHLRYGRGLSRARNEGLKRISGDIVAFPDDDCLYPPNLLEKVARWFAENPERHGLTGRSVTDKATPSSGRWDRAAGDVDRYNVWRRGISFTIFLRKKVVETVGSFDEKLGVGAGTPWGSAEETDYLIRALGAGFRIFYDPTLTITHPDKTPEVSLERVRSYGRGMGYVLRRHSYPMWYVLYYLMRPLGGVVLAAITGRFRKMSYHWNTLLGRLKGYYAKGQEK
;
A
#
# COMPACT_ATOMS: atom_id res chain seq x y z
N MET A 1 19.71 8.86 -9.69
CA MET A 1 18.63 9.07 -8.69
C MET A 1 18.39 7.73 -8.02
N LYS A 2 18.88 7.57 -6.80
CA LYS A 2 18.85 6.28 -6.10
C LYS A 2 17.48 5.99 -5.50
N PHE A 3 17.04 4.71 -5.55
CA PHE A 3 15.81 4.25 -4.89
C PHE A 3 16.12 3.51 -3.58
N SER A 4 15.32 3.75 -2.53
CA SER A 4 15.22 2.89 -1.35
C SER A 4 13.88 2.16 -1.38
N LEU A 5 13.92 0.83 -1.53
CA LEU A 5 12.74 -0.03 -1.56
C LEU A 5 12.59 -0.69 -0.19
N ILE A 6 11.50 -0.43 0.52
CA ILE A 6 11.24 -0.98 1.86
C ILE A 6 10.23 -2.11 1.75
N LEU A 7 10.72 -3.34 1.91
CA LEU A 7 9.93 -4.56 1.87
C LEU A 7 9.66 -5.07 3.28
N ALA A 8 8.42 -5.01 3.74
CA ALA A 8 7.98 -5.64 4.99
C ALA A 8 7.36 -7.01 4.69
N THR A 9 7.86 -8.08 5.32
CA THR A 9 7.39 -9.44 5.03
C THR A 9 7.26 -10.32 6.27
N VAL A 10 6.33 -11.28 6.22
CA VAL A 10 6.15 -12.33 7.23
C VAL A 10 5.53 -13.59 6.59
N GLY A 11 6.16 -14.75 6.84
CA GLY A 11 5.62 -16.06 6.45
C GLY A 11 5.65 -16.38 4.94
N ARG A 12 6.23 -15.52 4.10
CA ARG A 12 6.20 -15.63 2.64
C ARG A 12 7.61 -15.78 2.07
N VAL A 13 8.04 -17.00 1.83
CA VAL A 13 9.36 -17.28 1.25
C VAL A 13 9.34 -17.20 -0.28
N GLN A 14 8.38 -17.89 -0.91
CA GLN A 14 8.30 -17.97 -2.36
C GLN A 14 7.87 -16.66 -3.02
N ASP A 15 6.98 -15.90 -2.39
CA ASP A 15 6.56 -14.59 -2.91
C ASP A 15 7.75 -13.62 -2.87
N VAL A 16 8.48 -13.56 -1.74
CA VAL A 16 9.72 -12.76 -1.63
C VAL A 16 10.76 -13.18 -2.68
N TYR A 17 10.96 -14.48 -2.91
CA TYR A 17 11.88 -14.94 -3.93
C TYR A 17 11.51 -14.41 -5.33
N ARG A 18 10.23 -14.50 -5.73
CA ARG A 18 9.74 -13.96 -7.01
C ARG A 18 9.89 -12.45 -7.11
N PHE A 19 9.66 -11.74 -6.00
CA PHE A 19 9.86 -10.30 -5.97
C PHE A 19 11.34 -9.95 -6.18
N LEU A 20 12.28 -10.65 -5.53
CA LEU A 20 13.72 -10.48 -5.73
C LEU A 20 14.15 -10.76 -7.17
N GLU A 21 13.61 -11.81 -7.83
CA GLU A 21 13.82 -12.05 -9.26
C GLU A 21 13.33 -10.86 -10.10
N SER A 22 12.20 -10.26 -9.77
CA SER A 22 11.68 -9.09 -10.48
C SER A 22 12.55 -7.83 -10.28
N LEU A 23 13.22 -7.70 -9.14
CA LEU A 23 14.19 -6.65 -8.89
C LEU A 23 15.52 -6.90 -9.63
N ASP A 24 15.95 -8.13 -9.69
CA ASP A 24 17.17 -8.49 -10.43
C ASP A 24 17.02 -8.24 -11.95
N ALA A 25 15.81 -8.38 -12.46
CA ALA A 25 15.47 -8.08 -13.85
C ALA A 25 15.33 -6.56 -14.15
N GLN A 26 15.47 -5.66 -13.17
CA GLN A 26 15.33 -4.23 -13.42
C GLN A 26 16.45 -3.70 -14.32
N THR A 27 16.09 -2.92 -15.35
CA THR A 27 17.04 -2.20 -16.21
C THR A 27 17.75 -1.06 -15.48
N TYR A 28 17.11 -0.47 -14.50
CA TYR A 28 17.67 0.58 -13.64
C TYR A 28 18.28 -0.04 -12.38
N ARG A 29 19.60 0.16 -12.17
CA ARG A 29 20.35 -0.56 -11.13
C ARG A 29 20.69 0.28 -9.89
N ASP A 30 20.43 1.59 -9.90
CA ASP A 30 20.72 2.47 -8.75
C ASP A 30 19.60 2.40 -7.71
N PHE A 31 19.54 1.27 -7.01
CA PHE A 31 18.58 1.03 -5.91
C PHE A 31 19.18 0.18 -4.80
N GLU A 32 18.58 0.27 -3.63
CA GLU A 32 18.81 -0.60 -2.49
C GLU A 32 17.50 -1.21 -2.02
N LEU A 33 17.55 -2.42 -1.49
CA LEU A 33 16.41 -3.11 -0.88
C LEU A 33 16.63 -3.20 0.62
N ILE A 34 15.65 -2.71 1.39
CA ILE A 34 15.61 -2.81 2.84
C ILE A 34 14.51 -3.81 3.19
N VAL A 35 14.90 -5.03 3.53
CA VAL A 35 13.99 -6.11 3.93
C VAL A 35 13.79 -6.04 5.43
N VAL A 36 12.56 -5.77 5.86
CA VAL A 36 12.16 -5.83 7.26
C VAL A 36 11.42 -7.15 7.49
N ASP A 37 12.16 -8.12 7.96
CA ASP A 37 11.76 -9.50 8.17
C ASP A 37 11.11 -9.66 9.55
N GLN A 38 9.83 -10.02 9.56
CA GLN A 38 9.02 -10.22 10.76
C GLN A 38 8.88 -11.71 11.12
N ASN A 39 9.67 -12.61 10.49
CA ASN A 39 9.73 -14.02 10.88
C ASN A 39 10.60 -14.21 12.12
N GLU A 40 10.29 -15.22 12.91
CA GLU A 40 11.05 -15.60 14.10
C GLU A 40 12.26 -16.51 13.77
N ASP A 41 12.32 -17.03 12.55
CA ASP A 41 13.33 -17.95 12.05
C ASP A 41 14.11 -17.39 10.84
N ASP A 42 15.12 -18.16 10.38
CA ASP A 42 16.05 -17.76 9.32
C ASP A 42 15.58 -18.12 7.89
N ARG A 43 14.28 -18.38 7.70
CA ARG A 43 13.72 -18.86 6.40
C ARG A 43 14.04 -17.96 5.20
N LEU A 44 14.27 -16.67 5.40
CA LEU A 44 14.59 -15.72 4.33
C LEU A 44 16.10 -15.60 4.07
N VAL A 45 16.95 -15.96 5.03
CA VAL A 45 18.41 -15.79 4.93
C VAL A 45 18.98 -16.42 3.65
N PRO A 46 18.65 -17.70 3.29
CA PRO A 46 19.23 -18.33 2.11
C PRO A 46 18.87 -17.61 0.81
N ILE A 47 17.62 -17.12 0.69
CA ILE A 47 17.20 -16.43 -0.53
C ILE A 47 17.79 -15.02 -0.62
N LEU A 48 17.89 -14.30 0.50
CA LEU A 48 18.50 -12.97 0.50
C LEU A 48 20.00 -13.05 0.16
N GLN A 49 20.72 -14.02 0.70
CA GLN A 49 22.14 -14.25 0.40
C GLN A 49 22.38 -14.49 -1.10
N ARG A 50 21.47 -15.21 -1.78
CA ARG A 50 21.57 -15.46 -3.22
C ARG A 50 21.58 -14.17 -4.04
N PHE A 51 20.84 -13.13 -3.63
CA PHE A 51 20.72 -11.88 -4.37
C PHE A 51 21.64 -10.75 -3.88
N GLN A 52 22.33 -10.92 -2.74
CA GLN A 52 23.21 -9.88 -2.19
C GLN A 52 24.37 -9.47 -3.11
N SER A 53 24.82 -10.38 -4.00
CA SER A 53 25.84 -10.07 -5.02
C SER A 53 25.28 -9.32 -6.23
N HIS A 54 23.96 -9.26 -6.39
CA HIS A 54 23.30 -8.66 -7.56
C HIS A 54 22.93 -7.18 -7.30
N PHE A 55 22.50 -6.86 -6.08
CA PHE A 55 22.16 -5.51 -5.64
C PHE A 55 22.23 -5.40 -4.11
N PRO A 56 22.38 -4.17 -3.55
CA PRO A 56 22.45 -3.96 -2.10
C PRO A 56 21.16 -4.39 -1.39
N ILE A 57 21.28 -5.30 -0.41
CA ILE A 57 20.17 -5.76 0.45
C ILE A 57 20.55 -5.54 1.91
N TYR A 58 19.72 -4.79 2.63
CA TYR A 58 19.79 -4.65 4.09
C TYR A 58 18.70 -5.49 4.73
N HIS A 59 19.10 -6.52 5.48
CA HIS A 59 18.19 -7.42 6.18
C HIS A 59 18.05 -6.99 7.63
N LEU A 60 16.85 -6.57 8.03
CA LEU A 60 16.49 -6.13 9.37
C LEU A 60 15.48 -7.11 9.96
N ARG A 61 15.67 -7.49 11.21
CA ARG A 61 14.69 -8.26 11.98
C ARG A 61 13.83 -7.32 12.80
N TYR A 62 12.51 -7.50 12.75
CA TYR A 62 11.59 -6.67 13.51
C TYR A 62 10.30 -7.43 13.89
N GLY A 63 9.62 -6.96 14.94
CA GLY A 63 8.36 -7.55 15.37
C GLY A 63 7.21 -7.33 14.39
N ARG A 64 6.08 -8.03 14.59
CA ARG A 64 4.90 -7.96 13.73
C ARG A 64 4.27 -6.58 13.69
N GLY A 65 3.79 -6.19 12.51
CA GLY A 65 3.07 -4.96 12.22
C GLY A 65 3.61 -4.26 10.98
N LEU A 66 2.78 -4.16 9.93
CA LEU A 66 3.19 -3.60 8.63
C LEU A 66 3.73 -2.17 8.77
N SER A 67 2.99 -1.28 9.44
CA SER A 67 3.41 0.11 9.66
C SER A 67 4.69 0.21 10.48
N ARG A 68 4.83 -0.61 11.55
CA ARG A 68 6.05 -0.69 12.37
C ARG A 68 7.25 -1.13 11.54
N ALA A 69 7.09 -2.17 10.73
CA ALA A 69 8.15 -2.66 9.86
C ALA A 69 8.57 -1.60 8.84
N ARG A 70 7.61 -0.91 8.20
CA ARG A 70 7.93 0.21 7.30
C ARG A 70 8.66 1.34 8.02
N ASN A 71 8.25 1.69 9.24
CA ASN A 71 8.93 2.70 10.06
C ASN A 71 10.36 2.31 10.39
N GLU A 72 10.63 1.03 10.67
CA GLU A 72 11.99 0.55 10.88
C GLU A 72 12.83 0.67 9.61
N GLY A 73 12.26 0.29 8.46
CA GLY A 73 12.92 0.46 7.16
C GLY A 73 13.21 1.92 6.82
N LEU A 74 12.32 2.85 7.17
CA LEU A 74 12.50 4.29 6.94
C LEU A 74 13.77 4.87 7.63
N LYS A 75 14.24 4.26 8.72
CA LYS A 75 15.47 4.70 9.40
C LYS A 75 16.75 4.39 8.61
N ARG A 76 16.67 3.57 7.55
CA ARG A 76 17.82 3.07 6.78
C ARG A 76 17.87 3.58 5.34
N ILE A 77 16.89 4.39 4.92
CA ILE A 77 16.84 4.90 3.56
C ILE A 77 18.04 5.81 3.24
N SER A 78 18.66 5.59 2.08
CA SER A 78 19.72 6.47 1.55
C SER A 78 19.36 7.05 0.17
N GLY A 79 18.35 6.50 -0.49
CA GLY A 79 17.93 6.89 -1.83
C GLY A 79 17.15 8.21 -1.89
N ASP A 80 17.11 8.80 -3.07
CA ASP A 80 16.35 10.03 -3.38
C ASP A 80 14.85 9.78 -3.47
N ILE A 81 14.47 8.55 -3.87
CA ILE A 81 13.09 8.07 -4.01
C ILE A 81 12.87 6.87 -3.09
N VAL A 82 11.77 6.89 -2.36
CA VAL A 82 11.38 5.82 -1.45
C VAL A 82 10.11 5.14 -1.96
N ALA A 83 10.09 3.81 -1.95
CA ALA A 83 8.92 3.01 -2.31
C ALA A 83 8.68 1.89 -1.29
N PHE A 84 7.45 1.39 -1.25
CA PHE A 84 6.97 0.42 -0.26
C PHE A 84 6.37 -0.80 -0.97
N PRO A 85 7.17 -1.63 -1.68
CA PRO A 85 6.67 -2.83 -2.31
C PRO A 85 6.07 -3.80 -1.30
N ASP A 86 5.04 -4.53 -1.73
CA ASP A 86 4.52 -5.70 -1.00
C ASP A 86 5.29 -6.95 -1.45
N ASP A 87 5.40 -7.93 -0.56
CA ASP A 87 6.21 -9.14 -0.78
C ASP A 87 5.64 -10.11 -1.85
N ASP A 88 4.41 -9.86 -2.32
CA ASP A 88 3.73 -10.60 -3.38
C ASP A 88 3.44 -9.76 -4.65
N CYS A 89 4.02 -8.57 -4.76
CA CYS A 89 3.99 -7.81 -6.00
C CYS A 89 5.19 -8.16 -6.91
N LEU A 90 5.06 -7.85 -8.21
CA LEU A 90 6.15 -7.99 -9.18
C LEU A 90 6.33 -6.67 -9.93
N TYR A 91 7.56 -6.20 -9.96
CA TYR A 91 7.93 -5.00 -10.68
C TYR A 91 8.28 -5.33 -12.14
N PRO A 92 7.60 -4.75 -13.15
CA PRO A 92 8.04 -4.88 -14.55
C PRO A 92 9.51 -4.46 -14.74
N PRO A 93 10.27 -5.07 -15.64
CA PRO A 93 11.73 -4.85 -15.76
C PRO A 93 12.17 -3.39 -15.94
N ASN A 94 11.32 -2.55 -16.49
CA ASN A 94 11.62 -1.12 -16.74
C ASN A 94 10.89 -0.17 -15.78
N LEU A 95 10.34 -0.68 -14.66
CA LEU A 95 9.56 0.14 -13.74
C LEU A 95 10.39 1.26 -13.12
N LEU A 96 11.53 0.92 -12.50
CA LEU A 96 12.37 1.90 -11.82
C LEU A 96 12.94 2.93 -12.80
N GLU A 97 13.29 2.52 -14.04
CA GLU A 97 13.73 3.42 -15.10
C GLU A 97 12.63 4.42 -15.49
N LYS A 98 11.38 3.95 -15.68
CA LYS A 98 10.24 4.82 -15.97
C LYS A 98 10.00 5.83 -14.85
N VAL A 99 10.04 5.38 -13.61
CA VAL A 99 9.85 6.24 -12.43
C VAL A 99 10.99 7.26 -12.32
N ALA A 100 12.26 6.85 -12.52
CA ALA A 100 13.41 7.75 -12.48
C ALA A 100 13.30 8.85 -13.56
N ARG A 101 12.97 8.46 -14.79
CA ARG A 101 12.75 9.39 -15.91
C ARG A 101 11.62 10.36 -15.60
N TRP A 102 10.49 9.85 -15.12
CA TRP A 102 9.34 10.69 -14.78
C TRP A 102 9.71 11.75 -13.73
N PHE A 103 10.42 11.38 -12.65
CA PHE A 103 10.87 12.35 -11.65
C PHE A 103 11.90 13.35 -12.17
N ALA A 104 12.73 12.96 -13.14
CA ALA A 104 13.66 13.88 -13.79
C ALA A 104 12.92 14.92 -14.64
N GLU A 105 11.87 14.50 -15.34
CA GLU A 105 11.03 15.36 -16.19
C GLU A 105 10.04 16.22 -15.37
N ASN A 106 9.76 15.84 -14.12
CA ASN A 106 8.79 16.52 -13.25
C ASN A 106 9.43 16.91 -11.90
N PRO A 107 10.40 17.83 -11.88
CA PRO A 107 11.14 18.19 -10.66
C PRO A 107 10.26 18.83 -9.57
N GLU A 108 9.14 19.45 -9.93
CA GLU A 108 8.18 20.08 -9.04
C GLU A 108 7.23 19.09 -8.37
N ARG A 109 7.23 17.82 -8.81
CA ARG A 109 6.42 16.75 -8.24
C ARG A 109 7.16 16.02 -7.13
N HIS A 110 6.42 15.62 -6.11
CA HIS A 110 6.98 15.04 -4.89
C HIS A 110 6.68 13.54 -4.76
N GLY A 111 5.68 13.06 -5.50
CA GLY A 111 5.29 11.66 -5.52
C GLY A 111 4.65 11.25 -6.83
N LEU A 112 4.82 9.98 -7.16
CA LEU A 112 4.17 9.30 -8.27
C LEU A 112 3.48 8.05 -7.75
N THR A 113 2.25 7.80 -8.19
CA THR A 113 1.52 6.56 -7.90
C THR A 113 1.05 5.91 -9.19
N GLY A 114 1.00 4.60 -9.19
CA GLY A 114 0.48 3.81 -10.29
C GLY A 114 -0.75 3.00 -9.89
N ARG A 115 -1.07 1.98 -10.67
CA ARG A 115 -2.16 1.04 -10.38
C ARG A 115 -1.69 -0.41 -10.34
N SER A 116 -2.47 -1.22 -9.61
CA SER A 116 -2.29 -2.66 -9.58
C SER A 116 -2.99 -3.35 -10.75
N VAL A 117 -2.32 -4.36 -11.30
CA VAL A 117 -2.87 -5.27 -12.31
C VAL A 117 -2.58 -6.72 -11.92
N THR A 118 -3.36 -7.67 -12.45
CA THR A 118 -3.04 -9.09 -12.38
C THR A 118 -1.97 -9.44 -13.43
N ASP A 119 -1.49 -10.67 -13.41
CA ASP A 119 -0.65 -11.29 -14.47
C ASP A 119 -1.27 -11.21 -15.87
N LYS A 120 -2.62 -11.13 -15.95
CA LYS A 120 -3.39 -10.95 -17.19
C LYS A 120 -3.63 -9.46 -17.53
N ALA A 121 -2.90 -8.54 -16.91
CA ALA A 121 -3.03 -7.10 -17.08
C ALA A 121 -4.44 -6.52 -16.77
N THR A 122 -5.28 -7.27 -16.06
CA THR A 122 -6.58 -6.78 -15.58
C THR A 122 -6.41 -6.02 -14.26
N PRO A 123 -7.15 -4.92 -14.01
CA PRO A 123 -7.04 -4.19 -12.74
C PRO A 123 -7.29 -5.10 -11.53
N SER A 124 -6.42 -5.03 -10.52
CA SER A 124 -6.51 -5.81 -9.27
C SER A 124 -6.45 -4.89 -8.05
N SER A 125 -6.67 -5.45 -6.86
CA SER A 125 -6.50 -4.78 -5.56
C SER A 125 -7.33 -3.51 -5.35
N GLY A 126 -8.38 -3.30 -6.14
CA GLY A 126 -9.27 -2.15 -5.95
C GLY A 126 -9.91 -1.62 -7.22
N ARG A 127 -10.43 -0.40 -7.09
CA ARG A 127 -10.98 0.37 -8.21
C ARG A 127 -10.06 1.54 -8.49
N TRP A 128 -9.55 1.62 -9.69
CA TRP A 128 -8.60 2.62 -10.13
C TRP A 128 -9.26 3.66 -11.03
N ASP A 129 -8.84 4.91 -10.91
CA ASP A 129 -9.20 5.94 -11.87
C ASP A 129 -8.60 5.62 -13.24
N ARG A 130 -9.34 5.97 -14.31
CA ARG A 130 -8.86 5.72 -15.68
C ARG A 130 -7.96 6.84 -16.20
N ALA A 131 -8.14 8.06 -15.69
CA ALA A 131 -7.39 9.24 -16.09
C ALA A 131 -6.25 9.53 -15.14
N ALA A 132 -5.08 9.89 -15.69
CA ALA A 132 -3.97 10.44 -14.96
C ALA A 132 -4.33 11.80 -14.34
N GLY A 133 -3.62 12.22 -13.31
CA GLY A 133 -3.81 13.53 -12.70
C GLY A 133 -3.37 13.60 -11.24
N ASP A 134 -3.52 14.77 -10.66
CA ASP A 134 -3.10 15.05 -9.30
C ASP A 134 -3.90 14.20 -8.30
N VAL A 135 -3.18 13.67 -7.30
CA VAL A 135 -3.79 13.02 -6.15
C VAL A 135 -4.25 14.10 -5.18
N ASP A 136 -5.48 13.97 -4.70
CA ASP A 136 -6.08 14.80 -3.67
C ASP A 136 -6.69 13.95 -2.56
N ARG A 137 -7.18 14.60 -1.50
CA ARG A 137 -7.77 13.91 -0.35
C ARG A 137 -9.01 13.07 -0.70
N TYR A 138 -9.69 13.37 -1.82
CA TYR A 138 -10.93 12.68 -2.22
C TYR A 138 -10.67 11.52 -3.18
N ASN A 139 -9.66 11.64 -4.05
CA ASN A 139 -9.35 10.61 -5.03
C ASN A 139 -8.25 9.63 -4.57
N VAL A 140 -7.51 9.93 -3.50
CA VAL A 140 -6.42 9.10 -2.96
C VAL A 140 -6.82 7.63 -2.75
N TRP A 141 -8.07 7.37 -2.38
CA TRP A 141 -8.63 6.03 -2.21
C TRP A 141 -8.72 5.18 -3.49
N ARG A 142 -8.43 5.78 -4.65
CA ARG A 142 -8.44 5.15 -5.97
C ARG A 142 -7.18 5.44 -6.77
N ARG A 143 -6.23 6.17 -6.17
CA ARG A 143 -4.99 6.61 -6.82
C ARG A 143 -3.73 6.29 -6.02
N GLY A 144 -3.84 5.48 -4.98
CA GLY A 144 -2.69 5.07 -4.18
C GLY A 144 -2.94 3.76 -3.45
N ILE A 145 -2.01 2.83 -3.58
CA ILE A 145 -1.86 1.63 -2.75
C ILE A 145 -0.36 1.43 -2.53
N SER A 146 0.04 0.92 -1.39
CA SER A 146 1.42 0.92 -0.91
C SER A 146 2.47 0.58 -1.96
N PHE A 147 2.33 -0.56 -2.63
CA PHE A 147 3.33 -1.04 -3.59
C PHE A 147 3.37 -0.27 -4.93
N THR A 148 2.46 0.69 -5.13
CA THR A 148 2.45 1.56 -6.32
C THR A 148 2.92 2.98 -6.02
N ILE A 149 3.36 3.26 -4.79
CA ILE A 149 3.73 4.60 -4.32
C ILE A 149 5.24 4.79 -4.41
N PHE A 150 5.66 5.89 -5.04
CA PHE A 150 7.03 6.36 -5.11
C PHE A 150 7.07 7.81 -4.62
N LEU A 151 7.84 8.10 -3.57
CA LEU A 151 7.91 9.42 -2.94
C LEU A 151 9.34 9.94 -2.93
N ARG A 152 9.55 11.23 -3.20
CA ARG A 152 10.85 11.85 -2.93
C ARG A 152 11.18 11.75 -1.44
N LYS A 153 12.43 11.53 -1.11
CA LYS A 153 12.94 11.42 0.27
C LYS A 153 12.45 12.56 1.15
N LYS A 154 12.41 13.78 0.64
CA LYS A 154 11.89 14.96 1.35
C LYS A 154 10.45 14.78 1.87
N VAL A 155 9.58 14.09 1.12
CA VAL A 155 8.20 13.80 1.58
C VAL A 155 8.26 12.93 2.82
N VAL A 156 9.04 11.86 2.77
CA VAL A 156 9.17 10.88 3.85
C VAL A 156 9.77 11.54 5.10
N GLU A 157 10.80 12.37 4.95
CA GLU A 157 11.42 13.10 6.04
C GLU A 157 10.45 14.11 6.71
N THR A 158 9.58 14.74 5.92
CA THR A 158 8.61 15.71 6.44
C THR A 158 7.40 15.06 7.08
N VAL A 159 6.84 14.02 6.44
CA VAL A 159 5.65 13.30 6.94
C VAL A 159 5.99 12.41 8.14
N GLY A 160 7.23 11.91 8.19
CA GLY A 160 7.72 11.04 9.24
C GLY A 160 7.16 9.61 9.15
N SER A 161 6.77 9.06 10.29
CA SER A 161 6.36 7.66 10.42
C SER A 161 4.94 7.38 9.91
N PHE A 162 4.71 6.13 9.48
CA PHE A 162 3.35 5.58 9.38
C PHE A 162 2.71 5.50 10.76
N ASP A 163 1.39 5.65 10.84
CA ASP A 163 0.65 5.39 12.09
C ASP A 163 0.65 3.88 12.39
N GLU A 164 1.34 3.49 13.47
CA GLU A 164 1.50 2.09 13.87
C GLU A 164 0.20 1.45 14.38
N LYS A 165 -0.83 2.25 14.61
CA LYS A 165 -2.18 1.75 14.91
C LYS A 165 -2.90 1.23 13.67
N LEU A 166 -2.44 1.58 12.45
CA LEU A 166 -3.03 1.19 11.18
C LEU A 166 -2.25 0.06 10.51
N GLY A 167 -2.95 -0.73 9.70
CA GLY A 167 -2.36 -1.77 8.86
C GLY A 167 -2.40 -3.17 9.45
N VAL A 168 -2.03 -4.12 8.62
CA VAL A 168 -2.04 -5.55 8.98
C VAL A 168 -1.04 -5.82 10.10
N GLY A 169 -1.45 -6.60 11.12
CA GLY A 169 -0.58 -6.96 12.24
C GLY A 169 -0.31 -5.84 13.25
N ALA A 170 -1.02 -4.72 13.17
CA ALA A 170 -0.87 -3.59 14.11
C ALA A 170 -1.28 -3.93 15.56
N GLY A 171 -2.02 -5.03 15.77
CA GLY A 171 -2.59 -5.37 17.08
C GLY A 171 -3.83 -4.54 17.44
N THR A 172 -4.37 -3.81 16.47
CA THR A 172 -5.55 -2.96 16.59
C THR A 172 -6.67 -3.45 15.68
N PRO A 173 -7.90 -2.95 15.85
CA PRO A 173 -8.99 -3.27 14.92
C PRO A 173 -8.85 -2.68 13.50
N TRP A 174 -7.90 -1.78 13.25
CA TRP A 174 -7.77 -1.00 12.02
C TRP A 174 -6.72 -1.60 11.08
N GLY A 175 -7.11 -2.67 10.37
CA GLY A 175 -6.20 -3.52 9.59
C GLY A 175 -5.84 -2.99 8.20
N SER A 176 -6.04 -1.71 7.88
CA SER A 176 -5.71 -1.13 6.57
C SER A 176 -5.67 0.40 6.59
N ALA A 177 -5.41 1.00 5.43
CA ALA A 177 -5.41 2.43 5.14
C ALA A 177 -4.23 3.22 5.76
N GLU A 178 -3.17 2.54 6.15
CA GLU A 178 -1.93 3.15 6.61
C GLU A 178 -1.27 3.99 5.51
N GLU A 179 -1.26 3.50 4.27
CA GLU A 179 -0.74 4.21 3.11
C GLU A 179 -1.63 5.40 2.72
N THR A 180 -2.94 5.24 2.85
CA THR A 180 -3.90 6.33 2.58
C THR A 180 -3.75 7.44 3.61
N ASP A 181 -3.65 7.12 4.90
CA ASP A 181 -3.33 8.09 5.95
C ASP A 181 -2.02 8.83 5.65
N TYR A 182 -0.99 8.08 5.24
CA TYR A 182 0.32 8.63 4.92
C TYR A 182 0.26 9.63 3.76
N LEU A 183 -0.42 9.26 2.66
CA LEU A 183 -0.61 10.14 1.51
C LEU A 183 -1.44 11.38 1.86
N ILE A 184 -2.49 11.26 2.68
CA ILE A 184 -3.30 12.41 3.11
C ILE A 184 -2.45 13.39 3.93
N ARG A 185 -1.57 12.89 4.82
CA ARG A 185 -0.63 13.74 5.56
C ARG A 185 0.38 14.43 4.64
N ALA A 186 0.88 13.73 3.63
CA ALA A 186 1.77 14.31 2.62
C ALA A 186 1.07 15.44 1.84
N LEU A 187 -0.17 15.21 1.39
CA LEU A 187 -0.98 16.23 0.72
C LEU A 187 -1.27 17.42 1.64
N GLY A 188 -1.57 17.16 2.91
CA GLY A 188 -1.77 18.20 3.93
C GLY A 188 -0.52 19.05 4.21
N ALA A 189 0.67 18.49 4.03
CA ALA A 189 1.95 19.19 4.10
C ALA A 189 2.31 19.94 2.80
N GLY A 190 1.41 19.98 1.81
CA GLY A 190 1.58 20.72 0.55
C GLY A 190 2.35 19.96 -0.54
N PHE A 191 2.62 18.68 -0.37
CA PHE A 191 3.29 17.89 -1.40
C PHE A 191 2.36 17.55 -2.55
N ARG A 192 2.89 17.61 -3.78
CA ARG A 192 2.17 17.34 -5.02
C ARG A 192 2.48 15.92 -5.48
N ILE A 193 1.47 15.07 -5.44
CA ILE A 193 1.55 13.66 -5.84
C ILE A 193 0.74 13.48 -7.12
N PHE A 194 1.28 12.78 -8.09
CA PHE A 194 0.63 12.51 -9.37
C PHE A 194 0.30 11.02 -9.50
N TYR A 195 -0.84 10.73 -10.10
CA TYR A 195 -1.27 9.38 -10.44
C TYR A 195 -1.16 9.15 -11.94
N ASP A 196 -0.45 8.09 -12.32
CA ASP A 196 -0.38 7.63 -13.70
C ASP A 196 -0.93 6.19 -13.83
N PRO A 197 -2.10 6.00 -14.44
CA PRO A 197 -2.68 4.66 -14.62
C PRO A 197 -1.89 3.78 -15.60
N THR A 198 -0.93 4.31 -16.35
CA THR A 198 -0.05 3.52 -17.22
C THR A 198 1.12 2.90 -16.46
N LEU A 199 1.46 3.44 -15.28
CA LEU A 199 2.42 2.84 -14.37
C LEU A 199 1.77 1.66 -13.64
N THR A 200 2.00 0.45 -14.13
CA THR A 200 1.35 -0.76 -13.63
C THR A 200 2.32 -1.64 -12.86
N ILE A 201 1.86 -2.22 -11.76
CA ILE A 201 2.58 -3.18 -10.95
C ILE A 201 1.72 -4.42 -10.79
N THR A 202 2.31 -5.59 -11.03
CA THR A 202 1.59 -6.85 -10.94
C THR A 202 1.42 -7.26 -9.49
N HIS A 203 0.19 -7.63 -9.12
CA HIS A 203 -0.14 -8.16 -7.80
C HIS A 203 -1.27 -9.19 -7.94
N PRO A 204 -1.18 -10.36 -7.30
CA PRO A 204 -2.19 -11.40 -7.40
C PRO A 204 -3.54 -10.93 -6.84
N ASP A 205 -4.63 -11.28 -7.52
CA ASP A 205 -5.99 -11.03 -7.02
C ASP A 205 -6.40 -12.13 -6.05
N LYS A 206 -6.32 -11.84 -4.76
CA LYS A 206 -6.70 -12.74 -3.66
C LYS A 206 -8.12 -12.48 -3.12
N THR A 207 -8.90 -11.62 -3.79
CA THR A 207 -10.24 -11.20 -3.32
C THR A 207 -11.19 -12.36 -2.95
N PRO A 208 -11.22 -13.50 -3.66
CA PRO A 208 -12.09 -14.61 -3.31
C PRO A 208 -11.78 -15.33 -1.99
N GLU A 209 -10.54 -15.20 -1.49
CA GLU A 209 -10.03 -15.93 -0.32
C GLU A 209 -10.02 -15.10 0.97
N VAL A 210 -10.45 -13.84 0.89
CA VAL A 210 -10.41 -12.94 2.04
C VAL A 210 -11.49 -13.32 3.07
N SER A 211 -11.07 -13.59 4.31
CA SER A 211 -11.99 -13.87 5.41
C SER A 211 -12.88 -12.66 5.73
N LEU A 212 -14.11 -12.92 6.21
CA LEU A 212 -15.04 -11.84 6.59
C LEU A 212 -14.49 -10.97 7.74
N GLU A 213 -13.68 -11.55 8.62
CA GLU A 213 -13.00 -10.81 9.67
C GLU A 213 -11.99 -9.80 9.08
N ARG A 214 -11.18 -10.24 8.11
CA ARG A 214 -10.25 -9.35 7.40
C ARG A 214 -10.98 -8.25 6.63
N VAL A 215 -12.09 -8.57 5.97
CA VAL A 215 -12.96 -7.58 5.30
C VAL A 215 -13.45 -6.52 6.30
N ARG A 216 -13.89 -6.97 7.48
CA ARG A 216 -14.36 -6.08 8.55
C ARG A 216 -13.22 -5.22 9.11
N SER A 217 -12.06 -5.80 9.34
CA SER A 217 -10.86 -5.10 9.81
C SER A 217 -10.41 -4.01 8.81
N TYR A 218 -10.41 -4.33 7.53
CA TYR A 218 -10.12 -3.35 6.46
C TYR A 218 -11.15 -2.23 6.42
N GLY A 219 -12.44 -2.57 6.55
CA GLY A 219 -13.48 -1.56 6.67
C GLY A 219 -13.28 -0.62 7.86
N ARG A 220 -12.83 -1.16 9.01
CA ARG A 220 -12.55 -0.36 10.21
C ARG A 220 -11.40 0.62 9.99
N GLY A 221 -10.31 0.20 9.35
CA GLY A 221 -9.19 1.09 9.02
C GLY A 221 -9.66 2.27 8.16
N MET A 222 -10.43 1.99 7.10
CA MET A 222 -11.00 3.04 6.26
C MET A 222 -11.91 4.01 7.07
N GLY A 223 -12.83 3.47 7.88
CA GLY A 223 -13.72 4.29 8.69
C GLY A 223 -12.97 5.20 9.66
N TYR A 224 -11.93 4.66 10.31
CA TYR A 224 -11.06 5.39 11.21
C TYR A 224 -10.34 6.56 10.51
N VAL A 225 -9.75 6.32 9.33
CA VAL A 225 -9.04 7.36 8.56
C VAL A 225 -10.00 8.44 8.06
N LEU A 226 -11.22 8.07 7.62
CA LEU A 226 -12.25 9.06 7.25
C LEU A 226 -12.58 10.01 8.42
N ARG A 227 -12.71 9.49 9.64
CA ARG A 227 -12.95 10.31 10.83
C ARG A 227 -11.73 11.14 11.22
N ARG A 228 -10.55 10.51 11.32
CA ARG A 228 -9.29 11.15 11.71
C ARG A 228 -8.97 12.39 10.88
N HIS A 229 -9.20 12.30 9.57
CA HIS A 229 -8.95 13.41 8.64
C HIS A 229 -10.18 14.30 8.41
N SER A 230 -11.20 14.22 9.27
CA SER A 230 -12.38 15.11 9.23
C SER A 230 -12.97 15.22 7.83
N TYR A 231 -13.24 14.08 7.18
CA TYR A 231 -13.92 14.08 5.89
C TYR A 231 -15.34 14.63 6.03
N PRO A 232 -15.83 15.41 5.06
CA PRO A 232 -17.17 15.94 5.10
C PRO A 232 -18.21 14.82 5.06
N MET A 233 -19.36 14.99 5.73
CA MET A 233 -20.35 13.94 5.92
C MET A 233 -20.87 13.36 4.59
N TRP A 234 -21.01 14.20 3.54
CA TRP A 234 -21.43 13.71 2.21
C TRP A 234 -20.47 12.65 1.65
N TYR A 235 -19.16 12.82 1.88
CA TYR A 235 -18.14 11.88 1.43
C TYR A 235 -18.14 10.60 2.27
N VAL A 236 -18.31 10.73 3.58
CA VAL A 236 -18.48 9.59 4.49
C VAL A 236 -19.70 8.76 4.07
N LEU A 237 -20.85 9.43 3.84
CA LEU A 237 -22.08 8.77 3.38
C LEU A 237 -21.88 8.07 2.04
N TYR A 238 -21.18 8.68 1.08
CA TYR A 238 -20.85 8.03 -0.19
C TYR A 238 -20.14 6.69 0.03
N TYR A 239 -19.14 6.64 0.92
CA TYR A 239 -18.41 5.41 1.20
C TYR A 239 -19.21 4.39 2.02
N LEU A 240 -20.17 4.81 2.81
CA LEU A 240 -21.10 3.92 3.53
C LEU A 240 -22.19 3.37 2.60
N MET A 241 -22.73 4.18 1.72
CA MET A 241 -23.82 3.77 0.80
C MET A 241 -23.36 2.77 -0.27
N ARG A 242 -22.10 2.84 -0.71
CA ARG A 242 -21.56 1.90 -1.72
C ARG A 242 -21.66 0.43 -1.32
N PRO A 243 -21.17 -0.01 -0.15
CA PRO A 243 -21.35 -1.40 0.29
C PRO A 243 -22.82 -1.73 0.53
N LEU A 244 -23.65 -0.81 0.99
CA LEU A 244 -25.09 -1.02 1.13
C LEU A 244 -25.75 -1.34 -0.20
N GLY A 245 -25.46 -0.58 -1.26
CA GLY A 245 -25.90 -0.89 -2.61
C GLY A 245 -25.42 -2.27 -3.10
N GLY A 246 -24.18 -2.65 -2.71
CA GLY A 246 -23.65 -4.00 -2.97
C GLY A 246 -24.42 -5.10 -2.25
N VAL A 247 -24.87 -4.86 -1.02
CA VAL A 247 -25.74 -5.81 -0.25
C VAL A 247 -27.06 -6.02 -0.99
N VAL A 248 -27.73 -4.93 -1.36
CA VAL A 248 -29.03 -4.98 -2.07
C VAL A 248 -28.90 -5.73 -3.39
N LEU A 249 -27.92 -5.37 -4.22
CA LEU A 249 -27.70 -6.03 -5.51
C LEU A 249 -27.37 -7.52 -5.35
N ALA A 250 -26.56 -7.87 -4.36
CA ALA A 250 -26.19 -9.25 -4.09
C ALA A 250 -27.38 -10.07 -3.58
N ALA A 251 -28.26 -9.48 -2.77
CA ALA A 251 -29.51 -10.10 -2.31
C ALA A 251 -30.46 -10.39 -3.49
N ILE A 252 -30.71 -9.41 -4.37
CA ILE A 252 -31.57 -9.55 -5.55
C ILE A 252 -31.01 -10.62 -6.53
N THR A 253 -29.68 -10.74 -6.63
CA THR A 253 -29.03 -11.71 -7.55
C THR A 253 -28.72 -13.06 -6.89
N GLY A 254 -29.17 -13.34 -5.65
CA GLY A 254 -28.94 -14.59 -4.92
C GLY A 254 -27.45 -14.85 -4.56
N ARG A 255 -26.60 -13.83 -4.59
CA ARG A 255 -25.15 -13.97 -4.35
C ARG A 255 -24.80 -13.78 -2.86
N PHE A 256 -25.22 -14.67 -2.00
CA PHE A 256 -25.11 -14.55 -0.54
C PHE A 256 -23.68 -14.32 -0.01
N ARG A 257 -22.65 -14.94 -0.63
CA ARG A 257 -21.25 -14.67 -0.26
C ARG A 257 -20.85 -13.21 -0.50
N LYS A 258 -21.26 -12.62 -1.65
CA LYS A 258 -21.02 -11.19 -1.94
C LYS A 258 -21.84 -10.29 -1.02
N MET A 259 -23.06 -10.67 -0.68
CA MET A 259 -23.87 -9.95 0.29
C MET A 259 -23.17 -9.88 1.66
N SER A 260 -22.69 -11.02 2.18
CA SER A 260 -21.91 -11.07 3.43
C SER A 260 -20.65 -10.23 3.37
N TYR A 261 -19.90 -10.25 2.25
CA TYR A 261 -18.73 -9.41 2.05
C TYR A 261 -19.08 -7.91 2.16
N HIS A 262 -20.09 -7.45 1.42
CA HIS A 262 -20.51 -6.03 1.43
C HIS A 262 -21.06 -5.61 2.79
N TRP A 263 -21.82 -6.48 3.45
CA TRP A 263 -22.34 -6.24 4.80
C TRP A 263 -21.19 -6.06 5.82
N ASN A 264 -20.21 -6.95 5.81
CA ASN A 264 -19.05 -6.83 6.70
C ASN A 264 -18.19 -5.62 6.39
N THR A 265 -18.09 -5.21 5.12
CA THR A 265 -17.44 -3.95 4.72
C THR A 265 -18.16 -2.75 5.33
N LEU A 266 -19.50 -2.69 5.23
CA LEU A 266 -20.32 -1.62 5.80
C LEU A 266 -20.16 -1.54 7.33
N LEU A 267 -20.35 -2.69 8.00
CA LEU A 267 -20.20 -2.76 9.46
C LEU A 267 -18.79 -2.35 9.91
N GLY A 268 -17.77 -2.77 9.16
CA GLY A 268 -16.40 -2.36 9.44
C GLY A 268 -16.25 -0.84 9.37
N ARG A 269 -16.68 -0.21 8.27
CA ARG A 269 -16.57 1.24 8.06
C ARG A 269 -17.32 2.03 9.14
N LEU A 270 -18.54 1.62 9.48
CA LEU A 270 -19.31 2.24 10.56
C LEU A 270 -18.57 2.13 11.91
N LYS A 271 -18.12 0.91 12.27
CA LYS A 271 -17.39 0.71 13.53
C LYS A 271 -16.09 1.51 13.59
N GLY A 272 -15.35 1.62 12.47
CA GLY A 272 -14.14 2.43 12.41
C GLY A 272 -14.43 3.92 12.54
N TYR A 273 -15.47 4.41 11.87
CA TYR A 273 -15.84 5.84 11.90
C TYR A 273 -16.34 6.29 13.28
N TYR A 274 -17.13 5.44 13.97
CA TYR A 274 -17.66 5.74 15.29
C TYR A 274 -16.80 5.21 16.45
N ALA A 275 -15.65 4.60 16.16
CA ALA A 275 -14.73 4.20 17.23
C ALA A 275 -14.38 5.42 18.07
N LYS A 276 -14.72 5.40 19.34
CA LYS A 276 -14.27 6.42 20.30
C LYS A 276 -12.74 6.35 20.29
N GLY A 277 -12.11 7.46 19.99
CA GLY A 277 -10.65 7.54 19.97
C GLY A 277 -10.10 6.99 21.28
N GLN A 278 -9.29 5.94 21.18
CA GLN A 278 -8.28 5.71 22.19
C GLN A 278 -7.14 6.71 21.86
N GLU A 279 -7.43 7.97 22.11
CA GLU A 279 -6.42 9.01 22.30
C GLU A 279 -5.77 8.71 23.65
N LYS A 280 -4.70 7.93 23.63
CA LYS A 280 -3.65 7.92 24.66
C LYS A 280 -2.32 7.69 24.00
#